data_bce870fe954573171f0e9d70e3702f9e
#
_entry.id   bce870fe954573171f0e9d70e3702f9e
#
_cell.length_a   1.000
_cell.length_b   1.000
_cell.length_c   1.000
_cell.angle_alpha   90.00
_cell.angle_beta   90.00
_cell.angle_gamma   90.00
#
_symmetry.space_group_name_H-M   'P 1'
#
loop_
_entity.id
_entity.type
_entity.pdbx_description
1 polymer ?
#
loop_
_entity_poly.entity_id
_entity_poly.type
_entity_poly.pdbx_seq_one_letter_code
_entity_poly.pdbx_strand_id
1 'polypeptide(L)'
;GVWMLIFTLPVLLLTPDAPPTGWRFAEAAKAGIQDVLETVKQVRHYKNVAIYLLARMLYNDGMVGVLVFGGVYAAGNFEWDTISLLIFGLCTSVTAMFGAYLGGIMDDRLGSLLTLKVCVPMTAMILLGLVSIEPDRVLFVVMVSTDAVWDFPYFSTPAELIYFATNQVFALFFVTALSASRTLMARISPPDRATQFFGLYGLSGSITAFLAPLLVATTTQWSASQRWGFASLFVLILLGGIMLFWVEEKQAGAPEPPSSM
;
A
#
# COMPACT_ATOMS: atom_id res chain seq x y z
N GLY A 1 19.34 4.15 14.98
CA GLY A 1 20.32 5.25 14.89
C GLY A 1 21.63 4.79 14.24
N VAL A 2 22.46 4.00 14.96
CA VAL A 2 23.82 3.61 14.52
C VAL A 2 23.83 2.85 13.18
N TRP A 3 22.94 1.88 12.99
CA TRP A 3 22.78 1.14 11.74
C TRP A 3 22.57 2.07 10.53
N MET A 4 21.69 3.04 10.68
CA MET A 4 21.39 4.00 9.62
C MET A 4 22.61 4.86 9.26
N LEU A 5 23.39 5.31 10.25
CA LEU A 5 24.63 6.05 10.03
C LEU A 5 25.68 5.23 9.26
N ILE A 6 25.91 3.97 9.64
CA ILE A 6 26.88 3.09 9.01
C ILE A 6 26.57 2.91 7.51
N PHE A 7 25.30 2.67 7.15
CA PHE A 7 24.89 2.43 5.77
C PHE A 7 24.67 3.70 4.95
N THR A 8 24.50 4.87 5.60
CA THR A 8 24.42 6.17 4.90
C THR A 8 25.80 6.73 4.58
N LEU A 9 26.82 6.43 5.41
CA LEU A 9 28.19 6.92 5.23
C LEU A 9 28.79 6.60 3.83
N PRO A 10 28.68 5.36 3.29
CA PRO A 10 29.18 5.08 1.94
C PRO A 10 28.49 5.92 0.85
N VAL A 11 27.19 6.16 0.98
CA VAL A 11 26.47 6.99 0.02
C VAL A 11 26.95 8.44 0.07
N LEU A 12 27.17 8.99 1.26
CA LEU A 12 27.67 10.36 1.43
C LEU A 12 29.12 10.53 0.96
N LEU A 13 29.96 9.50 1.12
CA LEU A 13 31.39 9.60 0.82
C LEU A 13 31.76 9.16 -0.61
N LEU A 14 30.98 8.24 -1.22
CA LEU A 14 31.35 7.60 -2.48
C LEU A 14 30.44 8.04 -3.65
N THR A 15 29.29 8.65 -3.38
CA THR A 15 28.41 9.12 -4.47
C THR A 15 28.89 10.48 -4.95
N PRO A 16 29.26 10.64 -6.23
CA PRO A 16 29.64 11.95 -6.77
C PRO A 16 28.45 12.89 -6.75
N ASP A 17 28.66 14.08 -6.21
CA ASP A 17 27.67 15.14 -6.21
C ASP A 17 27.38 15.65 -7.63
N ALA A 18 26.14 16.00 -7.90
CA ALA A 18 25.81 16.72 -9.12
C ALA A 18 26.56 18.09 -9.15
N PRO A 19 26.94 18.60 -10.34
CA PRO A 19 27.62 19.86 -10.43
C PRO A 19 26.78 20.97 -9.76
N PRO A 20 27.43 21.87 -8.98
CA PRO A 20 26.74 22.91 -8.24
C PRO A 20 25.98 23.84 -9.20
N THR A 21 24.69 24.00 -9.01
CA THR A 21 23.83 24.84 -9.85
C THR A 21 23.99 26.33 -9.59
N GLY A 22 24.72 26.72 -8.53
CA GLY A 22 24.93 28.13 -8.15
C GLY A 22 23.68 28.83 -7.61
N TRP A 23 22.54 28.13 -7.52
CA TRP A 23 21.29 28.73 -7.06
C TRP A 23 21.26 28.92 -5.54
N ARG A 24 20.66 30.04 -5.10
CA ARG A 24 20.36 30.21 -3.67
C ARG A 24 19.25 29.27 -3.27
N PHE A 25 19.24 28.83 -2.00
CA PHE A 25 18.24 27.89 -1.48
C PHE A 25 16.79 28.31 -1.79
N ALA A 26 16.48 29.62 -1.64
CA ALA A 26 15.15 30.15 -1.94
C ALA A 26 14.77 30.04 -3.43
N GLU A 27 15.74 30.24 -4.34
CA GLU A 27 15.56 30.13 -5.79
C GLU A 27 15.38 28.66 -6.19
N ALA A 28 16.20 27.80 -5.64
CA ALA A 28 16.08 26.35 -5.86
C ALA A 28 14.73 25.78 -5.32
N ALA A 29 14.29 26.21 -4.14
CA ALA A 29 13.01 25.83 -3.57
C ALA A 29 11.84 26.34 -4.43
N LYS A 30 11.89 27.59 -4.90
CA LYS A 30 10.84 28.15 -5.76
C LYS A 30 10.80 27.46 -7.11
N ALA A 31 11.93 27.17 -7.72
CA ALA A 31 12.02 26.43 -8.98
C ALA A 31 11.47 25.00 -8.80
N GLY A 32 11.86 24.31 -7.72
CA GLY A 32 11.34 22.97 -7.43
C GLY A 32 9.82 22.93 -7.25
N ILE A 33 9.23 23.92 -6.55
CA ILE A 33 7.77 24.04 -6.43
C ILE A 33 7.12 24.30 -7.80
N GLN A 34 7.73 25.20 -8.61
CA GLN A 34 7.22 25.47 -9.96
C GLN A 34 7.28 24.23 -10.85
N ASP A 35 8.38 23.49 -10.83
CA ASP A 35 8.53 22.24 -11.58
C ASP A 35 7.48 21.19 -11.18
N VAL A 36 7.20 21.06 -9.87
CA VAL A 36 6.12 20.17 -9.39
C VAL A 36 4.76 20.62 -9.90
N LEU A 37 4.45 21.92 -9.81
CA LEU A 37 3.16 22.46 -10.30
C LEU A 37 3.01 22.31 -11.82
N GLU A 38 4.08 22.51 -12.58
CA GLU A 38 4.10 22.29 -14.02
C GLU A 38 3.91 20.81 -14.35
N THR A 39 4.57 19.92 -13.61
CA THR A 39 4.43 18.47 -13.78
C THR A 39 2.99 18.01 -13.47
N VAL A 40 2.36 18.54 -12.43
CA VAL A 40 0.94 18.27 -12.14
C VAL A 40 0.02 18.76 -13.27
N LYS A 41 0.29 19.91 -13.86
CA LYS A 41 -0.46 20.40 -15.05
C LYS A 41 -0.23 19.50 -16.26
N GLN A 42 1.00 19.04 -16.47
CA GLN A 42 1.36 18.17 -17.59
C GLN A 42 0.82 16.76 -17.47
N VAL A 43 0.66 16.22 -16.24
CA VAL A 43 0.03 14.90 -16.00
C VAL A 43 -1.36 14.80 -16.64
N ARG A 44 -2.08 15.93 -16.76
CA ARG A 44 -3.36 15.98 -17.48
C ARG A 44 -3.26 15.54 -18.94
N HIS A 45 -2.10 15.71 -19.58
CA HIS A 45 -1.85 15.26 -20.96
C HIS A 45 -1.55 13.75 -21.02
N TYR A 46 -1.11 13.17 -19.89
CA TYR A 46 -0.83 11.73 -19.72
C TYR A 46 -1.96 11.05 -18.96
N LYS A 47 -3.14 11.00 -19.57
CA LYS A 47 -4.38 10.50 -18.92
C LYS A 47 -4.19 9.17 -18.21
N ASN A 48 -3.46 8.24 -18.82
CA ASN A 48 -3.20 6.92 -18.26
C ASN A 48 -2.44 7.00 -16.93
N VAL A 49 -1.35 7.81 -16.88
CA VAL A 49 -0.57 8.03 -15.65
C VAL A 49 -1.40 8.75 -14.59
N ALA A 50 -2.22 9.75 -15.00
CA ALA A 50 -3.10 10.46 -14.09
C ALA A 50 -4.12 9.53 -13.42
N ILE A 51 -4.78 8.66 -14.19
CA ILE A 51 -5.73 7.68 -13.67
C ILE A 51 -5.02 6.70 -12.73
N TYR A 52 -3.83 6.24 -13.12
CA TYR A 52 -3.05 5.34 -12.27
C TYR A 52 -2.67 5.99 -10.93
N LEU A 53 -2.18 7.25 -10.94
CA LEU A 53 -1.81 7.95 -9.70
C LEU A 53 -3.03 8.15 -8.79
N LEU A 54 -4.19 8.51 -9.34
CA LEU A 54 -5.44 8.61 -8.57
C LEU A 54 -5.90 7.27 -8.00
N ALA A 55 -5.85 6.20 -8.82
CA ALA A 55 -6.15 4.85 -8.36
C ALA A 55 -5.23 4.47 -7.18
N ARG A 56 -3.92 4.73 -7.35
CA ARG A 56 -2.91 4.46 -6.34
C ARG A 56 -3.14 5.25 -5.04
N MET A 57 -3.49 6.52 -5.12
CA MET A 57 -3.83 7.33 -3.95
C MET A 57 -4.87 6.63 -3.07
N LEU A 58 -5.92 6.10 -3.69
CA LEU A 58 -7.01 5.46 -2.98
C LEU A 58 -6.64 4.06 -2.46
N TYR A 59 -6.24 3.13 -3.35
CA TYR A 59 -5.98 1.76 -2.90
C TYR A 59 -4.80 1.67 -1.94
N ASN A 60 -3.74 2.45 -2.16
CA ASN A 60 -2.56 2.42 -1.29
C ASN A 60 -2.88 2.96 0.10
N ASP A 61 -3.65 4.06 0.19
CA ASP A 61 -4.05 4.62 1.47
C ASP A 61 -4.94 3.64 2.25
N GLY A 62 -5.90 3.01 1.57
CA GLY A 62 -6.72 1.95 2.16
C GLY A 62 -5.89 0.75 2.65
N MET A 63 -4.96 0.24 1.84
CA MET A 63 -4.10 -0.90 2.22
C MET A 63 -3.14 -0.55 3.37
N VAL A 64 -2.52 0.64 3.36
CA VAL A 64 -1.69 1.12 4.48
C VAL A 64 -2.55 1.28 5.72
N GLY A 65 -3.78 1.79 5.57
CA GLY A 65 -4.75 1.85 6.65
C GLY A 65 -5.02 0.48 7.29
N VAL A 66 -5.18 -0.58 6.48
CA VAL A 66 -5.34 -1.95 7.02
C VAL A 66 -4.11 -2.39 7.81
N LEU A 67 -2.91 -2.09 7.34
CA LEU A 67 -1.67 -2.43 8.05
C LEU A 67 -1.57 -1.71 9.40
N VAL A 68 -1.91 -0.42 9.45
CA VAL A 68 -1.83 0.42 10.66
C VAL A 68 -2.95 0.06 11.64
N PHE A 69 -4.19 -0.01 11.17
CA PHE A 69 -5.36 -0.24 12.03
C PHE A 69 -5.64 -1.70 12.32
N GLY A 70 -5.06 -2.65 11.58
CA GLY A 70 -5.23 -4.08 11.83
C GLY A 70 -4.75 -4.51 13.22
N GLY A 71 -3.59 -4.00 13.67
CA GLY A 71 -3.13 -4.22 15.04
C GLY A 71 -4.02 -3.56 16.10
N VAL A 72 -4.50 -2.35 15.84
CA VAL A 72 -5.42 -1.63 16.75
C VAL A 72 -6.76 -2.38 16.86
N TYR A 73 -7.27 -2.87 15.73
CA TYR A 73 -8.49 -3.69 15.70
C TYR A 73 -8.31 -5.00 16.46
N ALA A 74 -7.17 -5.68 16.28
CA ALA A 74 -6.86 -6.91 17.00
C ALA A 74 -6.75 -6.66 18.52
N ALA A 75 -6.08 -5.59 18.94
CA ALA A 75 -5.99 -5.22 20.34
C ALA A 75 -7.37 -4.94 20.96
N GLY A 76 -8.25 -4.25 20.25
CA GLY A 76 -9.59 -3.96 20.74
C GLY A 76 -10.57 -5.15 20.69
N ASN A 77 -10.37 -6.10 19.78
CA ASN A 77 -11.28 -7.22 19.54
C ASN A 77 -10.88 -8.49 20.30
N PHE A 78 -9.58 -8.75 20.43
CA PHE A 78 -9.01 -9.94 21.09
C PHE A 78 -8.25 -9.62 22.38
N GLU A 79 -8.25 -8.35 22.81
CA GLU A 79 -7.53 -7.88 23.99
C GLU A 79 -6.01 -8.17 23.95
N TRP A 80 -5.42 -8.16 22.74
CA TRP A 80 -4.00 -8.43 22.56
C TRP A 80 -3.14 -7.40 23.31
N ASP A 81 -2.21 -7.90 24.09
CA ASP A 81 -1.23 -7.09 24.79
C ASP A 81 -0.11 -6.60 23.86
N THR A 82 0.77 -5.77 24.39
CA THR A 82 1.90 -5.21 23.64
C THR A 82 2.83 -6.30 23.07
N ILE A 83 3.01 -7.41 23.79
CA ILE A 83 3.90 -8.49 23.36
C ILE A 83 3.26 -9.26 22.18
N SER A 84 1.97 -9.55 22.26
CA SER A 84 1.20 -10.14 21.16
C SER A 84 1.31 -9.28 19.89
N LEU A 85 1.15 -7.94 20.01
CA LEU A 85 1.28 -7.02 18.89
C LEU A 85 2.70 -6.97 18.31
N LEU A 86 3.72 -7.07 19.14
CA LEU A 86 5.11 -7.15 18.68
C LEU A 86 5.38 -8.45 17.90
N ILE A 87 4.93 -9.59 18.42
CA ILE A 87 5.07 -10.89 17.71
C ILE A 87 4.31 -10.84 16.38
N PHE A 88 3.08 -10.34 16.40
CA PHE A 88 2.26 -10.14 15.21
C PHE A 88 2.99 -9.29 14.15
N GLY A 89 3.53 -8.14 14.54
CA GLY A 89 4.28 -7.25 13.65
C GLY A 89 5.56 -7.88 13.11
N LEU A 90 6.31 -8.63 13.92
CA LEU A 90 7.50 -9.36 13.48
C LEU A 90 7.16 -10.44 12.45
N CYS A 91 6.15 -11.26 12.72
CA CYS A 91 5.70 -12.28 11.77
C CYS A 91 5.20 -11.65 10.47
N THR A 92 4.44 -10.56 10.56
CA THR A 92 3.96 -9.79 9.41
C THR A 92 5.14 -9.27 8.57
N SER A 93 6.22 -8.78 9.21
CA SER A 93 7.42 -8.30 8.52
C SER A 93 8.17 -9.43 7.80
N VAL A 94 8.25 -10.62 8.40
CA VAL A 94 8.84 -11.81 7.77
C VAL A 94 8.00 -12.24 6.57
N THR A 95 6.68 -12.28 6.70
CA THR A 95 5.77 -12.62 5.61
C THR A 95 5.86 -11.59 4.46
N ALA A 96 6.04 -10.32 4.78
CA ALA A 96 6.24 -9.25 3.81
C ALA A 96 7.48 -9.50 2.90
N MET A 97 8.56 -10.10 3.42
CA MET A 97 9.73 -10.50 2.61
C MET A 97 9.34 -11.52 1.53
N PHE A 98 8.54 -12.52 1.89
CA PHE A 98 8.03 -13.49 0.92
C PHE A 98 7.08 -12.84 -0.08
N GLY A 99 6.28 -11.87 0.35
CA GLY A 99 5.42 -11.04 -0.52
C GLY A 99 6.24 -10.25 -1.55
N ALA A 100 7.39 -9.69 -1.18
CA ALA A 100 8.28 -9.01 -2.12
C ALA A 100 8.87 -9.97 -3.16
N TYR A 101 9.27 -11.17 -2.76
CA TYR A 101 9.77 -12.21 -3.66
C TYR A 101 8.70 -12.69 -4.65
N LEU A 102 7.50 -12.98 -4.15
CA LEU A 102 6.35 -13.34 -4.98
C LEU A 102 5.96 -12.22 -5.93
N GLY A 103 6.05 -10.96 -5.47
CA GLY A 103 5.81 -9.78 -6.27
C GLY A 103 6.73 -9.70 -7.49
N GLY A 104 8.02 -10.01 -7.32
CA GLY A 104 8.94 -10.10 -8.44
C GLY A 104 8.54 -11.18 -9.45
N ILE A 105 8.25 -12.40 -8.99
CA ILE A 105 7.83 -13.51 -9.86
C ILE A 105 6.53 -13.18 -10.61
N MET A 106 5.55 -12.59 -9.92
CA MET A 106 4.27 -12.23 -10.53
C MET A 106 4.45 -11.10 -11.56
N ASP A 107 5.27 -10.10 -11.25
CA ASP A 107 5.57 -8.99 -12.16
C ASP A 107 6.28 -9.48 -13.43
N ASP A 108 7.24 -10.40 -13.30
CA ASP A 108 7.96 -10.97 -14.43
C ASP A 108 7.08 -11.85 -15.33
N ARG A 109 6.11 -12.57 -14.76
CA ARG A 109 5.26 -13.52 -15.50
C ARG A 109 3.97 -12.91 -16.02
N LEU A 110 3.34 -12.05 -15.24
CA LEU A 110 2.00 -11.50 -15.53
C LEU A 110 2.07 -10.05 -16.00
N GLY A 111 3.17 -9.35 -15.72
CA GLY A 111 3.29 -7.90 -15.87
C GLY A 111 2.74 -7.15 -14.67
N SER A 112 3.22 -5.92 -14.49
CA SER A 112 2.94 -5.10 -13.30
C SER A 112 1.46 -4.73 -13.15
N LEU A 113 0.80 -4.41 -14.26
CA LEU A 113 -0.59 -3.99 -14.24
C LEU A 113 -1.53 -5.14 -13.86
N LEU A 114 -1.31 -6.34 -14.44
CA LEU A 114 -2.15 -7.50 -14.12
C LEU A 114 -1.91 -7.95 -12.67
N THR A 115 -0.66 -7.93 -12.22
CA THR A 115 -0.32 -8.21 -10.81
C THR A 115 -1.09 -7.28 -9.87
N LEU A 116 -1.17 -5.97 -10.16
CA LEU A 116 -1.98 -5.03 -9.39
C LEU A 116 -3.48 -5.33 -9.46
N LYS A 117 -4.00 -5.61 -10.67
CA LYS A 117 -5.42 -5.96 -10.87
C LYS A 117 -5.84 -7.23 -10.14
N VAL A 118 -4.91 -8.10 -9.78
CA VAL A 118 -5.14 -9.28 -8.94
C VAL A 118 -4.95 -8.95 -7.47
N CYS A 119 -3.82 -8.34 -7.08
CA CYS A 119 -3.47 -8.15 -5.68
C CYS A 119 -4.37 -7.14 -4.97
N VAL A 120 -4.75 -6.02 -5.61
CA VAL A 120 -5.57 -4.99 -4.97
C VAL A 120 -6.98 -5.52 -4.62
N PRO A 121 -7.74 -6.16 -5.52
CA PRO A 121 -9.01 -6.79 -5.14
C PRO A 121 -8.85 -7.90 -4.09
N MET A 122 -7.77 -8.69 -4.15
CA MET A 122 -7.50 -9.72 -3.14
C MET A 122 -7.30 -9.09 -1.75
N THR A 123 -6.58 -7.97 -1.64
CA THR A 123 -6.45 -7.28 -0.34
C THR A 123 -7.80 -6.75 0.16
N ALA A 124 -8.68 -6.29 -0.72
CA ALA A 124 -10.04 -5.89 -0.34
C ALA A 124 -10.86 -7.08 0.20
N MET A 125 -10.79 -8.24 -0.46
CA MET A 125 -11.47 -9.44 0.01
C MET A 125 -10.91 -9.95 1.33
N ILE A 126 -9.59 -9.93 1.50
CA ILE A 126 -8.94 -10.32 2.75
C ILE A 126 -9.35 -9.38 3.89
N LEU A 127 -9.48 -8.08 3.63
CA LEU A 127 -9.99 -7.13 4.62
C LEU A 127 -11.40 -7.49 5.08
N LEU A 128 -12.30 -7.87 4.16
CA LEU A 128 -13.63 -8.37 4.54
C LEU A 128 -13.54 -9.64 5.42
N GLY A 129 -12.59 -10.52 5.10
CA GLY A 129 -12.26 -11.67 5.95
C GLY A 129 -11.84 -11.23 7.36
N LEU A 130 -10.88 -10.32 7.48
CA LEU A 130 -10.40 -9.79 8.78
C LEU A 130 -11.54 -9.16 9.60
N VAL A 131 -12.38 -8.36 8.97
CA VAL A 131 -13.54 -7.72 9.61
C VAL A 131 -14.59 -8.73 10.06
N SER A 132 -14.66 -9.89 9.39
CA SER A 132 -15.63 -10.94 9.70
C SER A 132 -15.27 -11.79 10.92
N ILE A 133 -14.06 -11.64 11.46
CA ILE A 133 -13.55 -12.46 12.57
C ILE A 133 -13.81 -11.72 13.89
N GLU A 134 -14.55 -12.36 14.77
CA GLU A 134 -14.84 -11.98 16.14
C GLU A 134 -14.36 -13.10 17.10
N PRO A 135 -14.22 -12.85 18.40
CA PRO A 135 -13.73 -13.87 19.34
C PRO A 135 -14.52 -15.16 19.35
N ASP A 136 -15.82 -15.12 19.08
CA ASP A 136 -16.76 -16.24 19.13
C ASP A 136 -17.23 -16.73 17.76
N ARG A 137 -16.90 -15.98 16.67
CA ARG A 137 -17.37 -16.31 15.32
C ARG A 137 -16.43 -15.86 14.21
N VAL A 138 -16.47 -16.60 13.09
CA VAL A 138 -15.72 -16.31 11.86
C VAL A 138 -16.71 -16.27 10.70
N LEU A 139 -16.40 -15.48 9.66
CA LEU A 139 -17.25 -15.25 8.49
C LEU A 139 -18.68 -14.80 8.85
N PHE A 140 -18.83 -14.01 9.92
CA PHE A 140 -20.09 -13.49 10.46
C PHE A 140 -21.08 -14.53 11.01
N VAL A 141 -20.92 -15.81 10.65
CA VAL A 141 -21.93 -16.86 10.87
C VAL A 141 -21.39 -18.09 11.58
N VAL A 142 -20.15 -18.46 11.32
CA VAL A 142 -19.56 -19.70 11.85
C VAL A 142 -19.11 -19.46 13.29
N MET A 143 -19.78 -20.11 14.24
CA MET A 143 -19.34 -20.09 15.63
C MET A 143 -18.08 -20.94 15.80
N VAL A 144 -17.11 -20.39 16.51
CA VAL A 144 -15.85 -21.06 16.85
C VAL A 144 -15.71 -21.13 18.36
N SER A 145 -15.01 -22.19 18.85
CA SER A 145 -14.71 -22.30 20.27
C SER A 145 -13.87 -21.11 20.74
N THR A 146 -14.15 -20.66 21.94
CA THR A 146 -13.34 -19.69 22.66
C THR A 146 -12.28 -20.35 23.53
N ASP A 147 -12.24 -21.69 23.57
CA ASP A 147 -11.25 -22.43 24.32
C ASP A 147 -9.86 -22.32 23.68
N ALA A 148 -8.83 -22.35 24.52
CA ALA A 148 -7.46 -22.35 24.03
C ALA A 148 -7.13 -23.65 23.29
N VAL A 149 -6.54 -23.52 22.10
CA VAL A 149 -6.09 -24.64 21.25
C VAL A 149 -4.76 -25.22 21.78
N TRP A 150 -3.98 -24.39 22.48
CA TRP A 150 -2.68 -24.75 23.02
C TRP A 150 -2.35 -23.97 24.31
N ASP A 151 -1.33 -24.41 25.04
CA ASP A 151 -0.91 -23.80 26.30
C ASP A 151 0.03 -22.57 26.11
N PHE A 152 0.23 -22.12 24.89
CA PHE A 152 1.03 -20.94 24.60
C PHE A 152 0.23 -19.67 24.91
N PRO A 153 0.82 -18.66 25.59
CA PRO A 153 0.07 -17.50 26.11
C PRO A 153 -0.41 -16.51 25.04
N TYR A 154 -0.01 -16.68 23.78
CA TYR A 154 -0.35 -15.77 22.68
C TYR A 154 -1.09 -16.51 21.59
N PHE A 155 -2.07 -15.83 20.95
CA PHE A 155 -2.88 -16.39 19.84
C PHE A 155 -3.46 -17.75 20.16
N SER A 156 -4.03 -17.89 21.36
CA SER A 156 -4.43 -19.19 21.90
C SER A 156 -5.77 -19.67 21.36
N THR A 157 -6.68 -18.79 20.98
CA THR A 157 -8.02 -19.16 20.48
C THR A 157 -8.02 -19.38 18.95
N PRO A 158 -8.97 -20.22 18.44
CA PRO A 158 -9.12 -20.40 16.99
C PRO A 158 -9.35 -19.10 16.22
N ALA A 159 -10.13 -18.17 16.77
CA ALA A 159 -10.41 -16.88 16.14
C ALA A 159 -9.14 -16.02 16.00
N GLU A 160 -8.31 -15.97 17.04
CA GLU A 160 -7.02 -15.27 17.00
C GLU A 160 -6.08 -15.85 15.96
N LEU A 161 -5.99 -17.18 15.87
CA LEU A 161 -5.16 -17.88 14.88
C LEU A 161 -5.62 -17.58 13.45
N ILE A 162 -6.94 -17.61 13.22
CA ILE A 162 -7.52 -17.32 11.90
C ILE A 162 -7.26 -15.85 11.54
N TYR A 163 -7.42 -14.92 12.49
CA TYR A 163 -7.12 -13.50 12.28
C TYR A 163 -5.64 -13.31 11.96
N PHE A 164 -4.75 -13.90 12.75
CA PHE A 164 -3.31 -13.86 12.54
C PHE A 164 -2.95 -14.38 11.14
N ALA A 165 -3.40 -15.58 10.78
CA ALA A 165 -3.12 -16.19 9.47
C ALA A 165 -3.67 -15.34 8.30
N THR A 166 -4.89 -14.83 8.43
CA THR A 166 -5.53 -13.98 7.42
C THR A 166 -4.74 -12.68 7.21
N ASN A 167 -4.22 -12.09 8.29
CA ASN A 167 -3.38 -10.91 8.18
C ASN A 167 -2.01 -11.21 7.52
N GLN A 168 -1.42 -12.41 7.73
CA GLN A 168 -0.19 -12.80 7.02
C GLN A 168 -0.46 -12.87 5.51
N VAL A 169 -1.60 -13.41 5.10
CA VAL A 169 -2.00 -13.43 3.68
C VAL A 169 -2.21 -12.01 3.15
N PHE A 170 -2.82 -11.11 3.95
CA PHE A 170 -2.93 -9.69 3.59
C PHE A 170 -1.54 -9.07 3.33
N ALA A 171 -0.59 -9.24 4.26
CA ALA A 171 0.75 -8.68 4.15
C ALA A 171 1.48 -9.15 2.88
N LEU A 172 1.31 -10.41 2.51
CA LEU A 172 1.87 -11.00 1.30
C LEU A 172 1.36 -10.28 0.04
N PHE A 173 0.04 -10.14 -0.11
CA PHE A 173 -0.56 -9.45 -1.26
C PHE A 173 -0.31 -7.95 -1.23
N PHE A 174 -0.27 -7.32 -0.06
CA PHE A 174 0.05 -5.92 0.11
C PHE A 174 1.44 -5.57 -0.43
N VAL A 175 2.48 -6.32 -0.02
CA VAL A 175 3.85 -6.04 -0.46
C VAL A 175 4.05 -6.40 -1.93
N THR A 176 3.40 -7.46 -2.42
CA THR A 176 3.34 -7.79 -3.85
C THR A 176 2.77 -6.62 -4.66
N ALA A 177 1.64 -6.05 -4.24
CA ALA A 177 1.03 -4.88 -4.89
C ALA A 177 1.94 -3.65 -4.82
N LEU A 178 2.61 -3.42 -3.68
CA LEU A 178 3.52 -2.29 -3.50
C LEU A 178 4.73 -2.38 -4.44
N SER A 179 5.30 -3.57 -4.64
CA SER A 179 6.39 -3.83 -5.59
C SER A 179 5.93 -3.58 -7.03
N ALA A 180 4.86 -4.23 -7.46
CA ALA A 180 4.30 -4.08 -8.80
C ALA A 180 3.87 -2.63 -9.12
N SER A 181 3.41 -1.90 -8.10
CA SER A 181 3.04 -0.49 -8.22
C SER A 181 4.22 0.39 -8.64
N ARG A 182 5.41 0.15 -8.09
CA ARG A 182 6.63 0.89 -8.46
C ARG A 182 7.08 0.54 -9.87
N THR A 183 7.07 -0.73 -10.22
CA THR A 183 7.45 -1.20 -11.56
C THR A 183 6.48 -0.68 -12.62
N LEU A 184 5.17 -0.69 -12.36
CA LEU A 184 4.19 -0.11 -13.27
C LEU A 184 4.47 1.37 -13.52
N MET A 185 4.75 2.15 -12.46
CA MET A 185 5.10 3.56 -12.61
C MET A 185 6.31 3.76 -13.51
N ALA A 186 7.36 2.93 -13.36
CA ALA A 186 8.54 2.97 -14.23
C ALA A 186 8.19 2.69 -15.70
N ARG A 187 7.29 1.72 -15.94
CA ARG A 187 6.92 1.30 -17.31
C ARG A 187 6.03 2.32 -18.03
N ILE A 188 5.11 2.99 -17.31
CA ILE A 188 4.17 3.93 -17.94
C ILE A 188 4.68 5.37 -17.98
N SER A 189 5.77 5.68 -17.26
CA SER A 189 6.37 7.03 -17.26
C SER A 189 7.13 7.30 -18.54
N PRO A 190 7.08 8.56 -19.06
CA PRO A 190 7.95 8.99 -20.15
C PRO A 190 9.43 8.91 -19.73
N PRO A 191 10.33 8.33 -20.56
CA PRO A 191 11.74 8.13 -20.18
C PRO A 191 12.49 9.43 -19.86
N ASP A 192 12.17 10.49 -20.60
CA ASP A 192 12.77 11.83 -20.45
C ASP A 192 12.36 12.55 -19.17
N ARG A 193 11.29 12.10 -18.50
CA ARG A 193 10.70 12.72 -17.31
C ARG A 193 10.47 11.76 -16.15
N ALA A 194 11.06 10.59 -16.19
CA ALA A 194 10.85 9.54 -15.19
C ALA A 194 11.03 10.05 -13.74
N THR A 195 12.07 10.86 -13.48
CA THR A 195 12.33 11.42 -12.15
C THR A 195 11.18 12.31 -11.64
N GLN A 196 10.59 13.15 -12.50
CA GLN A 196 9.47 14.01 -12.14
C GLN A 196 8.22 13.18 -11.82
N PHE A 197 7.94 12.17 -12.63
CA PHE A 197 6.79 11.27 -12.42
C PHE A 197 6.96 10.38 -11.19
N PHE A 198 8.18 9.95 -10.85
CA PHE A 198 8.46 9.28 -9.58
C PHE A 198 8.31 10.21 -8.38
N GLY A 199 8.62 11.51 -8.54
CA GLY A 199 8.30 12.53 -7.54
C GLY A 199 6.79 12.63 -7.28
N LEU A 200 5.97 12.65 -8.33
CA LEU A 200 4.49 12.62 -8.22
C LEU A 200 3.98 11.31 -7.62
N TYR A 201 4.60 10.18 -7.96
CA TYR A 201 4.30 8.90 -7.36
C TYR A 201 4.54 8.90 -5.85
N GLY A 202 5.66 9.45 -5.38
CA GLY A 202 5.93 9.63 -3.95
C GLY A 202 4.92 10.57 -3.28
N LEU A 203 4.65 11.70 -3.94
CA LEU A 203 3.70 12.70 -3.46
C LEU A 203 2.27 12.14 -3.37
N SER A 204 1.83 11.34 -4.35
CA SER A 204 0.51 10.72 -4.36
C SER A 204 0.24 9.84 -3.13
N GLY A 205 1.26 9.14 -2.60
CA GLY A 205 1.12 8.36 -1.38
C GLY A 205 1.08 9.18 -0.10
N SER A 206 1.54 10.45 -0.14
CA SER A 206 1.59 11.31 1.05
C SER A 206 0.39 12.26 1.15
N ILE A 207 -0.13 12.74 0.01
CA ILE A 207 -1.24 13.71 -0.03
C ILE A 207 -2.50 13.13 0.59
N THR A 208 -2.78 11.85 0.37
CA THR A 208 -4.00 11.18 0.86
C THR A 208 -3.81 10.43 2.17
N ALA A 209 -2.61 10.41 2.76
CA ALA A 209 -2.31 9.64 3.97
C ALA A 209 -3.22 9.94 5.17
N PHE A 210 -3.97 11.05 5.14
CA PHE A 210 -4.97 11.40 6.15
C PHE A 210 -6.35 10.76 5.91
N LEU A 211 -6.65 10.25 4.69
CA LEU A 211 -7.98 9.72 4.36
C LEU A 211 -8.32 8.45 5.15
N ALA A 212 -7.39 7.49 5.22
CA ALA A 212 -7.62 6.27 5.97
C ALA A 212 -7.89 6.54 7.47
N PRO A 213 -7.04 7.30 8.21
CA PRO A 213 -7.34 7.66 9.59
C PRO A 213 -8.66 8.44 9.75
N LEU A 214 -8.94 9.38 8.86
CA LEU A 214 -10.16 10.15 8.90
C LEU A 214 -11.40 9.27 8.71
N LEU A 215 -11.36 8.37 7.73
CA LEU A 215 -12.45 7.46 7.42
C LEU A 215 -12.71 6.49 8.58
N VAL A 216 -11.65 5.89 9.13
CA VAL A 216 -11.75 5.00 10.29
C VAL A 216 -12.30 5.74 11.50
N ALA A 217 -11.78 6.92 11.82
CA ALA A 217 -12.21 7.69 12.98
C ALA A 217 -13.69 8.12 12.87
N THR A 218 -14.07 8.70 11.72
CA THR A 218 -15.47 9.18 11.52
C THR A 218 -16.46 8.01 11.51
N THR A 219 -16.14 6.91 10.83
CA THR A 219 -17.03 5.75 10.76
C THR A 219 -17.14 5.04 12.11
N THR A 220 -16.04 4.91 12.86
CA THR A 220 -16.06 4.38 14.23
C THR A 220 -16.92 5.24 15.15
N GLN A 221 -16.80 6.56 15.04
CA GLN A 221 -17.56 7.49 15.87
C GLN A 221 -19.07 7.43 15.57
N TRP A 222 -19.46 7.36 14.29
CA TRP A 222 -20.87 7.29 13.89
C TRP A 222 -21.52 5.95 14.19
N SER A 223 -20.79 4.85 14.02
CA SER A 223 -21.33 3.50 14.25
C SER A 223 -21.15 3.01 15.69
N ALA A 224 -20.37 3.72 16.51
CA ALA A 224 -19.91 3.28 17.83
C ALA A 224 -19.22 1.90 17.79
N SER A 225 -18.57 1.55 16.67
CA SER A 225 -17.97 0.23 16.43
C SER A 225 -16.66 0.35 15.68
N GLN A 226 -15.57 -0.15 16.27
CA GLN A 226 -14.25 -0.24 15.62
C GLN A 226 -14.30 -1.10 14.35
N ARG A 227 -15.18 -2.11 14.34
CA ARG A 227 -15.38 -3.00 13.20
C ARG A 227 -15.81 -2.25 11.94
N TRP A 228 -16.82 -1.39 12.05
CA TRP A 228 -17.26 -0.56 10.92
C TRP A 228 -16.23 0.49 10.52
N GLY A 229 -15.49 1.03 11.50
CA GLY A 229 -14.34 1.88 11.21
C GLY A 229 -13.29 1.17 10.37
N PHE A 230 -12.87 -0.01 10.78
CA PHE A 230 -11.88 -0.81 10.05
C PHE A 230 -12.41 -1.28 8.69
N ALA A 231 -13.69 -1.67 8.62
CA ALA A 231 -14.37 -2.05 7.38
C ALA A 231 -14.43 -0.92 6.35
N SER A 232 -14.47 0.34 6.79
CA SER A 232 -14.57 1.49 5.89
C SER A 232 -13.39 1.61 4.92
N LEU A 233 -12.22 1.08 5.29
CA LEU A 233 -11.04 1.03 4.42
C LEU A 233 -11.28 0.24 3.13
N PHE A 234 -12.24 -0.69 3.14
CA PHE A 234 -12.67 -1.43 1.96
C PHE A 234 -13.09 -0.50 0.82
N VAL A 235 -13.75 0.62 1.14
CA VAL A 235 -14.21 1.58 0.14
C VAL A 235 -13.02 2.20 -0.62
N LEU A 236 -11.95 2.56 0.09
CA LEU A 236 -10.75 3.13 -0.53
C LEU A 236 -10.06 2.10 -1.46
N ILE A 237 -9.87 0.87 -0.96
CA ILE A 237 -9.23 -0.19 -1.74
C ILE A 237 -10.09 -0.53 -2.97
N LEU A 238 -11.40 -0.64 -2.80
CA LEU A 238 -12.34 -0.97 -3.87
C LEU A 238 -12.35 0.12 -4.96
N LEU A 239 -12.50 1.38 -4.58
CA LEU A 239 -12.51 2.49 -5.53
C LEU A 239 -11.19 2.58 -6.31
N GLY A 240 -10.06 2.49 -5.61
CA GLY A 240 -8.74 2.45 -6.25
C GLY A 240 -8.57 1.23 -7.15
N GLY A 241 -9.04 0.05 -6.71
CA GLY A 241 -9.03 -1.19 -7.50
C GLY A 241 -9.88 -1.09 -8.77
N ILE A 242 -11.08 -0.51 -8.69
CA ILE A 242 -11.94 -0.26 -9.86
C ILE A 242 -11.24 0.68 -10.85
N MET A 243 -10.60 1.74 -10.35
CA MET A 243 -9.89 2.68 -11.24
C MET A 243 -8.72 2.03 -11.98
N LEU A 244 -8.07 0.98 -11.44
CA LEU A 244 -7.01 0.24 -12.13
C LEU A 244 -7.49 -0.43 -13.42
N PHE A 245 -8.78 -0.72 -13.59
CA PHE A 245 -9.30 -1.31 -14.82
C PHE A 245 -9.23 -0.35 -16.01
N TRP A 246 -9.20 0.96 -15.77
CA TRP A 246 -9.03 1.98 -16.83
C TRP A 246 -7.57 2.31 -17.13
N VAL A 247 -6.63 1.70 -16.40
CA VAL A 247 -5.19 1.89 -16.64
C VAL A 247 -4.72 0.89 -17.69
N GLU A 248 -3.88 1.36 -18.62
CA GLU A 248 -3.23 0.55 -19.65
C GLU A 248 -1.72 0.55 -19.45
N GLU A 249 -1.05 -0.59 -19.67
CA GLU A 249 0.41 -0.71 -19.57
C GLU A 249 1.05 -0.26 -20.91
N LYS A 250 0.80 0.99 -21.29
CA LYS A 250 1.42 1.64 -22.46
C LYS A 250 2.36 2.74 -21.99
N GLN A 251 3.58 2.75 -22.53
CA GLN A 251 4.54 3.81 -22.22
C GLN A 251 4.02 5.16 -22.74
N ALA A 252 4.03 6.17 -21.89
CA ALA A 252 3.60 7.50 -22.28
C ALA A 252 4.54 8.07 -23.36
N GLY A 253 3.99 8.47 -24.51
CA GLY A 253 4.76 8.98 -25.65
C GLY A 253 5.27 7.94 -26.63
N ALA A 254 4.94 6.65 -26.47
CA ALA A 254 5.19 5.66 -27.51
C ALA A 254 4.33 5.96 -28.76
N PRO A 255 4.91 5.91 -29.98
CA PRO A 255 4.14 6.09 -31.19
C PRO A 255 3.03 5.03 -31.27
N GLU A 256 1.82 5.44 -31.68
CA GLU A 256 0.74 4.49 -31.92
C GLU A 256 1.20 3.46 -32.96
N PRO A 257 0.94 2.15 -32.76
CA PRO A 257 1.21 1.16 -33.79
C PRO A 257 0.42 1.55 -35.05
N PRO A 258 1.01 1.40 -36.27
CA PRO A 258 0.32 1.74 -37.50
C PRO A 258 -1.02 0.99 -37.54
N SER A 259 -2.10 1.73 -37.71
CA SER A 259 -3.43 1.18 -37.87
C SER A 259 -3.37 0.12 -39.00
N SER A 260 -3.55 -1.15 -38.63
CA SER A 260 -3.69 -2.22 -39.62
C SER A 260 -4.83 -1.88 -40.54
N MET A 261 -4.48 -1.48 -41.79
CA MET A 261 -5.44 -1.46 -42.91
C MET A 261 -5.89 -2.86 -43.23
#